data_5890a128d4326140aae742b0a3ca5f16
#
_entry.id   5890a128d4326140aae742b0a3ca5f16
#
_cell.length_a   1.000
_cell.length_b   1.000
_cell.length_c   1.000
_cell.angle_alpha   90.00
_cell.angle_beta   90.00
_cell.angle_gamma   90.00
#
_symmetry.space_group_name_H-M   'P 1'
#
loop_
_entity.id
_entity.type
_entity.pdbx_description
1 polymer ?
#
loop_
_entity_poly.entity_id
_entity_poly.type
_entity_poly.pdbx_seq_one_letter_code
_entity_poly.pdbx_strand_id
1 'polypeptide(L)' 'MPAQKHCAECDRLWEDYIQAVTAHVKIVARRHKAVLQNDSAVLSEISAIEANLAQQELKARRAIGEHEAQHEPV' A
#
# COMPACT_ATOMS: atom_id res chain seq x y z
N MET A 1 -1.49 -18.25 23.30
CA MET A 1 -1.32 -17.72 23.07
C MET A 1 -0.91 -17.03 22.95
N PRO A 2 -0.71 -16.72 22.86
CA PRO A 2 -0.30 -16.02 22.91
C PRO A 2 -0.25 -15.16 22.66
N ALA A 3 -0.21 -15.03 22.72
CA ALA A 3 0.04 -14.19 22.84
C ALA A 3 0.01 -13.23 22.15
N GLN A 4 -0.28 -13.01 21.57
CA GLN A 4 -0.35 -12.17 20.81
C GLN A 4 -0.94 -11.09 21.27
N LYS A 5 -0.39 -10.39 21.66
CA LYS A 5 -0.76 -9.30 22.08
C LYS A 5 -1.23 -8.47 21.05
N HIS A 6 -2.28 -7.86 21.04
CA HIS A 6 -2.72 -6.99 20.13
C HIS A 6 -1.99 -5.74 20.38
N CYS A 7 -1.47 -5.14 19.42
CA CYS A 7 -0.76 -3.88 19.47
C CYS A 7 -1.52 -2.90 18.60
N ALA A 8 -2.02 -1.84 19.20
CA ALA A 8 -2.78 -0.83 18.44
C ALA A 8 -1.93 -0.23 17.32
N GLU A 9 -0.65 -0.06 17.55
CA GLU A 9 0.25 0.46 16.55
C GLU A 9 0.41 -0.53 15.39
N CYS A 10 0.52 -1.81 15.68
CA CYS A 10 0.58 -2.83 14.64
C CYS A 10 -0.67 -2.80 13.78
N ASP A 11 -1.83 -2.70 14.42
CA ASP A 11 -3.09 -2.67 13.70
C ASP A 11 -3.17 -1.47 12.79
N ARG A 12 -2.72 -0.31 13.26
CA ARG A 12 -2.74 0.90 12.49
C ARG A 12 -1.81 0.80 11.29
N LEU A 13 -0.62 0.25 11.49
CA LEU A 13 0.34 0.13 10.41
C LEU A 13 -0.14 -0.84 9.33
N TRP A 14 -0.76 -1.93 9.75
CA TRP A 14 -1.31 -2.87 8.78
C TRP A 14 -2.49 -2.26 8.04
N GLU A 15 -3.29 -1.47 8.72
CA GLU A 15 -4.40 -0.77 8.10
C GLU A 15 -3.89 0.19 7.03
N ASP A 16 -2.85 0.94 7.35
CA ASP A 16 -2.24 1.87 6.39
C ASP A 16 -1.74 1.14 5.16
N TYR A 17 -1.09 0.00 5.38
CA TYR A 17 -0.58 -0.80 4.28
C TYR A 17 -1.71 -1.33 3.40
N ILE A 18 -2.75 -1.85 4.02
CA ILE A 18 -3.89 -2.38 3.29
C ILE A 18 -4.55 -1.30 2.46
N GLN A 19 -4.69 -0.10 3.01
CA GLN A 19 -5.27 1.01 2.27
C GLN A 19 -4.42 1.38 1.07
N ALA A 20 -3.10 1.39 1.23
CA ALA A 20 -2.20 1.71 0.13
C ALA A 20 -2.29 0.66 -0.97
N VAL A 21 -2.32 -0.61 -0.59
CA VAL A 21 -2.43 -1.70 -1.56
C VAL A 21 -3.77 -1.64 -2.29
N THR A 22 -4.84 -1.38 -1.56
CA THR A 22 -6.16 -1.31 -2.15
C THR A 22 -6.26 -0.17 -3.17
N ALA A 23 -5.70 0.98 -2.82
CA ALA A 23 -5.68 2.12 -3.73
C ALA A 23 -4.87 1.78 -4.99
N HIS A 24 -3.76 1.08 -4.83
CA HIS A 24 -2.91 0.70 -5.94
C HIS A 24 -3.66 -0.26 -6.89
N VAL A 25 -4.37 -1.23 -6.33
CA VAL A 25 -5.13 -2.18 -7.14
C VAL A 25 -6.19 -1.46 -7.97
N LYS A 26 -6.86 -0.49 -7.36
CA LYS A 26 -7.87 0.29 -8.08
C LYS A 26 -7.28 1.08 -9.23
N ILE A 27 -6.10 1.63 -9.02
CA ILE A 27 -5.43 2.41 -10.05
C ILE A 27 -4.98 1.51 -11.21
N VAL A 28 -4.52 0.31 -10.90
CA VAL A 28 -4.11 -0.64 -11.94
C VAL A 28 -5.33 -0.99 -12.81
N ALA A 29 -6.49 -1.18 -12.20
CA ALA A 29 -7.70 -1.48 -12.96
C ALA A 29 -8.08 -0.32 -13.86
N ARG A 30 -7.97 0.91 -13.36
CA ARG A 30 -8.26 2.09 -14.17
C ARG A 30 -7.28 2.22 -15.33
N ARG A 31 -6.03 1.86 -15.11
CA ARG A 31 -5.04 1.90 -16.16
C ARG A 31 -5.40 0.94 -17.29
N HIS A 32 -5.82 -0.26 -16.93
CA HIS A 32 -6.22 -1.25 -17.95
C HIS A 32 -7.36 -0.70 -18.80
N LYS A 33 -8.32 -0.06 -18.15
CA LYS A 33 -9.44 0.51 -18.87
C LYS A 33 -8.98 1.62 -19.80
N ALA A 34 -8.08 2.48 -19.32
CA ALA A 34 -7.57 3.59 -20.13
C ALA A 34 -6.79 3.08 -21.34
N VAL A 35 -6.03 1.99 -21.16
CA VAL A 35 -5.31 1.39 -22.26
C VAL A 35 -6.28 0.90 -23.33
N LEU A 36 -7.34 0.22 -22.91
CA LEU A 36 -8.32 -0.29 -23.86
C LEU A 36 -9.06 0.83 -24.59
N GLN A 37 -9.16 1.97 -23.96
CA GLN A 37 -9.85 3.12 -24.55
C GLN A 37 -8.89 4.08 -25.26
N ASN A 38 -7.62 3.77 -25.27
CA ASN A 38 -6.58 4.63 -25.86
C ASN A 38 -6.61 6.04 -25.30
N ASP A 39 -6.83 6.16 -24.00
CA ASP A 39 -6.94 7.48 -23.37
C ASP A 39 -5.58 7.88 -22.82
N SER A 40 -4.76 8.51 -23.64
CA SER A 40 -3.42 8.83 -23.25
C SER A 40 -3.33 9.90 -22.16
N ALA A 41 -4.31 10.79 -22.10
CA ALA A 41 -4.33 11.81 -21.05
C ALA A 41 -4.52 11.17 -19.68
N VAL A 42 -5.45 10.24 -19.59
CA VAL A 42 -5.71 9.52 -18.36
C VAL A 42 -4.52 8.64 -17.99
N LEU A 43 -3.90 7.99 -18.99
CA LEU A 43 -2.72 7.17 -18.73
C LEU A 43 -1.59 7.98 -18.12
N SER A 44 -1.41 9.19 -18.60
CA SER A 44 -0.37 10.05 -18.07
C SER A 44 -0.63 10.39 -16.60
N GLU A 45 -1.87 10.71 -16.26
CA GLU A 45 -2.25 10.99 -14.87
C GLU A 45 -2.06 9.79 -13.98
N ILE A 46 -2.50 8.64 -14.47
CA ILE A 46 -2.41 7.40 -13.70
C ILE A 46 -0.96 7.03 -13.42
N SER A 47 -0.09 7.27 -14.37
CA SER A 47 1.32 6.96 -14.20
C SER A 47 1.91 7.68 -12.99
N ALA A 48 1.57 8.95 -12.84
CA ALA A 48 2.05 9.74 -11.71
C ALA A 48 1.43 9.23 -10.40
N ILE A 49 0.16 8.88 -10.43
CA ILE A 49 -0.52 8.36 -9.24
C ILE A 49 0.07 7.02 -8.83
N GLU A 50 0.35 6.15 -9.80
CA GLU A 50 0.93 4.85 -9.51
C GLU A 50 2.28 4.98 -8.84
N ALA A 51 3.11 5.89 -9.32
CA ALA A 51 4.42 6.10 -8.73
C ALA A 51 4.30 6.52 -7.27
N ASN A 52 3.36 7.41 -6.99
CA ASN A 52 3.12 7.88 -5.65
C ASN A 52 2.60 6.77 -4.74
N LEU A 53 1.66 5.97 -5.25
CA LEU A 53 1.11 4.87 -4.46
C LEU A 53 2.15 3.79 -4.18
N ALA A 54 3.02 3.52 -5.13
CA ALA A 54 4.09 2.56 -4.92
C ALA A 54 5.02 3.01 -3.80
N GLN A 55 5.30 4.30 -3.74
CA GLN A 55 6.11 4.86 -2.67
C GLN A 55 5.42 4.73 -1.32
N GLN A 56 4.13 5.02 -1.27
CA GLN A 56 3.37 4.91 -0.04
C GLN A 56 3.31 3.47 0.45
N GLU A 57 3.13 2.55 -0.47
CA GLU A 57 3.08 1.14 -0.16
C GLU A 57 4.42 0.68 0.43
N LEU A 58 5.50 1.10 -0.18
CA LEU A 58 6.83 0.75 0.26
C LEU A 58 7.12 1.33 1.65
N LYS A 59 6.74 2.58 1.88
CA LYS A 59 6.90 3.20 3.16
C LYS A 59 6.11 2.48 4.24
N ALA A 60 4.85 2.15 3.95
CA ALA A 60 4.01 1.46 4.92
C ALA A 60 4.57 0.10 5.26
N ARG A 61 5.08 -0.60 4.26
CA ARG A 61 5.66 -1.91 4.45
C ARG A 61 6.92 -1.84 5.31
N ARG A 62 7.73 -0.84 5.05
CA ARG A 62 8.95 -0.64 5.82
C ARG A 62 8.62 -0.31 7.27
N ALA A 63 7.60 0.52 7.49
CA ALA A 63 7.19 0.87 8.84
C ALA A 63 6.74 -0.35 9.63
N ILE A 64 6.01 -1.27 8.97
CA ILE A 64 5.59 -2.51 9.60
C ILE A 64 6.82 -3.33 10.02
N GLY A 65 7.76 -3.48 9.10
CA GLY A 65 8.97 -4.25 9.38
C GLY A 65 9.76 -3.70 10.55
N GLU A 66 9.91 -2.38 10.57
CA GLU A 66 10.66 -1.74 11.65
C GLU A 66 9.94 -1.89 12.98
N HIS A 67 8.63 -1.77 12.96
CA HIS A 67 7.87 -1.90 14.19
C HIS A 67 7.91 -3.34 14.72
N GLU A 68 7.80 -4.30 13.82
CA GLU A 68 7.84 -5.70 14.21
C GLU A 68 9.20 -6.08 14.79
N ALA A 69 10.24 -5.47 14.29
CA ALA A 69 11.57 -5.71 14.83
C ALA A 69 11.68 -5.26 16.28
N GLN A 70 10.91 -4.25 16.64
CA GLN A 70 10.90 -3.79 18.02
C GLN A 70 10.14 -4.74 18.94
N HIS A 71 9.23 -5.50 18.38
CA HIS A 71 8.51 -6.45 19.18
C HIS A 71 9.22 -7.76 19.34
N GLU A 72 10.30 -8.00 18.65
CA GLU A 72 10.93 -9.16 18.59
C GLU A 72 11.24 -9.80 19.64
N PRO A 73 10.97 -10.57 19.95
CA PRO A 73 11.17 -11.18 21.00
C PRO A 73 12.12 -12.05 21.03
N VAL A 74 12.29 -12.58 20.88
CA VAL A 74 13.02 -13.37 21.16
C VAL A 74 13.18 -14.11 21.04
#